data_199b3c6f25e981826104fcb014cf4290
#
_entry.id   199b3c6f25e981826104fcb014cf4290
#
_cell.length_a   1.000
_cell.length_b   1.000
_cell.length_c   1.000
_cell.angle_alpha   90.00
_cell.angle_beta   90.00
_cell.angle_gamma   90.00
#
_symmetry.space_group_name_H-M   'P 1'
#
loop_
_entity.id
_entity.type
_entity.pdbx_description
1 polymer ?
#
loop_
_entity_poly.entity_id
_entity_poly.type
_entity_poly.pdbx_seq_one_letter_code
_entity_poly.pdbx_strand_id
1 'polypeptide(L)'
;MTAGEQQAGSARSVAVLGAGSWGTTFAKILADAAAAAGEPRTIRLWGRRPEVVEQINTIHRNEQYLKDIALPGNITASTDVAAVLEGADLVVLAVPAQSLRPQLRGWKDMIAPGAMVVSLMKGLELGTDARMSEVISEELGLPTDRIAVVSGPNLAMEIAREEPTASVVACTDSAAAGWIARSCTAPYFRPYTTADIVGVEIGGIVKNVIALAVGICEGKQMGDNTKASVITRGLAETSRLALALGGDAKTMAGLAGLGDLVATCSSPLSRNHTAGRLLGQGLTLEEVGQKMTQTAEGIKSGQAVHELAGKLGVEMPITAAVVAVLAGKLSVDQLGPVLLSRELKPEGDY
;
A
#
# COMPACT_ATOMS: atom_id res chain seq x y z
N MET A 1 -23.22 21.98 -11.13
CA MET A 1 -22.69 20.87 -11.97
C MET A 1 -23.27 19.57 -11.44
N THR A 2 -23.85 18.76 -12.30
CA THR A 2 -24.38 17.45 -11.93
C THR A 2 -23.24 16.46 -11.69
N ALA A 3 -23.46 15.40 -10.91
CA ALA A 3 -22.45 14.36 -10.63
C ALA A 3 -21.80 13.78 -11.91
N GLY A 4 -22.51 13.77 -13.03
CA GLY A 4 -21.99 13.31 -14.33
C GLY A 4 -21.00 14.26 -15.02
N GLU A 5 -21.08 15.57 -14.77
CA GLU A 5 -20.13 16.54 -15.34
C GLU A 5 -18.79 16.57 -14.60
N GLN A 6 -18.79 16.19 -13.32
CA GLN A 6 -17.55 16.07 -12.53
C GLN A 6 -16.66 14.88 -12.98
N GLN A 7 -17.25 13.85 -13.58
CA GLN A 7 -16.53 12.64 -14.01
C GLN A 7 -15.90 12.72 -15.40
N ALA A 8 -16.20 13.75 -16.20
CA ALA A 8 -15.68 13.87 -17.57
C ALA A 8 -14.20 14.34 -17.65
N GLY A 9 -13.68 15.01 -16.62
CA GLY A 9 -12.31 15.53 -16.52
C GLY A 9 -11.41 14.72 -15.58
N SER A 10 -10.48 15.42 -14.95
CA SER A 10 -9.63 14.93 -13.84
C SER A 10 -9.86 15.74 -12.57
N ALA A 11 -9.29 15.29 -11.43
CA ALA A 11 -9.39 16.03 -10.17
C ALA A 11 -8.75 17.42 -10.27
N ARG A 12 -9.40 18.45 -9.71
CA ARG A 12 -8.92 19.83 -9.73
C ARG A 12 -8.32 20.26 -8.40
N SER A 13 -8.88 19.79 -7.29
CA SER A 13 -8.45 20.09 -5.94
C SER A 13 -8.19 18.79 -5.19
N VAL A 14 -6.94 18.52 -4.87
CA VAL A 14 -6.52 17.26 -4.24
C VAL A 14 -5.94 17.51 -2.86
N ALA A 15 -6.45 16.78 -1.87
CA ALA A 15 -5.88 16.68 -0.54
C ALA A 15 -5.16 15.35 -0.37
N VAL A 16 -3.86 15.36 -0.06
CA VAL A 16 -3.09 14.16 0.25
C VAL A 16 -2.78 14.15 1.74
N LEU A 17 -3.34 13.19 2.47
CA LEU A 17 -3.18 13.10 3.92
C LEU A 17 -2.08 12.08 4.27
N GLY A 18 -0.88 12.61 4.52
CA GLY A 18 0.31 11.85 4.87
C GLY A 18 1.54 12.21 4.03
N ALA A 19 2.44 13.03 4.58
CA ALA A 19 3.69 13.46 3.96
C ALA A 19 4.83 12.43 4.14
N GLY A 20 4.52 11.13 4.07
CA GLY A 20 5.52 10.05 4.01
C GLY A 20 6.05 9.84 2.58
N SER A 21 6.93 8.85 2.37
CA SER A 21 7.51 8.57 1.05
C SER A 21 6.44 8.38 -0.02
N TRP A 22 5.45 7.50 0.21
CA TRP A 22 4.44 7.19 -0.80
C TRP A 22 3.43 8.31 -1.00
N GLY A 23 2.96 8.98 0.08
CA GLY A 23 2.03 10.11 -0.06
C GLY A 23 2.67 11.29 -0.80
N THR A 24 3.93 11.62 -0.50
CA THR A 24 4.66 12.70 -1.21
C THR A 24 4.90 12.33 -2.67
N THR A 25 5.28 11.07 -2.96
CA THR A 25 5.44 10.60 -4.34
C THR A 25 4.12 10.64 -5.11
N PHE A 26 3.01 10.26 -4.49
CA PHE A 26 1.71 10.30 -5.15
C PHE A 26 1.23 11.74 -5.41
N ALA A 27 1.52 12.67 -4.48
CA ALA A 27 1.31 14.11 -4.72
C ALA A 27 2.11 14.60 -5.94
N LYS A 28 3.38 14.15 -6.08
CA LYS A 28 4.20 14.46 -7.27
C LYS A 28 3.58 13.89 -8.54
N ILE A 29 3.15 12.61 -8.54
CA ILE A 29 2.45 12.01 -9.70
C ILE A 29 1.24 12.85 -10.13
N LEU A 30 0.41 13.26 -9.17
CA LEU A 30 -0.78 14.08 -9.44
C LEU A 30 -0.43 15.46 -10.01
N ALA A 31 0.67 16.06 -9.56
CA ALA A 31 1.16 17.33 -10.06
C ALA A 31 1.70 17.21 -11.50
N ASP A 32 2.51 16.20 -11.75
CA ASP A 32 3.10 15.93 -13.06
C ASP A 32 2.02 15.52 -14.09
N ALA A 33 1.02 14.74 -13.64
CA ALA A 33 -0.13 14.40 -14.47
C ALA A 33 -0.92 15.63 -14.91
N ALA A 34 -1.14 16.60 -14.00
CA ALA A 34 -1.81 17.85 -14.30
C ALA A 34 -1.00 18.70 -15.30
N ALA A 35 0.32 18.80 -15.09
CA ALA A 35 1.22 19.50 -15.98
C ALA A 35 1.24 18.88 -17.39
N ALA A 36 1.30 17.55 -17.49
CA ALA A 36 1.28 16.81 -18.76
C ALA A 36 -0.05 16.98 -19.51
N ALA A 37 -1.17 17.12 -18.79
CA ALA A 37 -2.49 17.36 -19.37
C ALA A 37 -2.75 18.85 -19.69
N GLY A 38 -1.90 19.78 -19.25
CA GLY A 38 -2.15 21.21 -19.33
C GLY A 38 -3.32 21.69 -18.47
N GLU A 39 -3.65 20.95 -17.40
CA GLU A 39 -4.78 21.22 -16.51
C GLU A 39 -4.34 21.90 -15.21
N PRO A 40 -5.02 22.99 -14.77
CA PRO A 40 -4.72 23.57 -13.47
C PRO A 40 -5.20 22.62 -12.37
N ARG A 41 -4.31 22.30 -11.42
CA ARG A 41 -4.62 21.46 -10.24
C ARG A 41 -3.95 22.00 -9.00
N THR A 42 -4.73 22.12 -7.94
CA THR A 42 -4.23 22.42 -6.60
C THR A 42 -3.96 21.11 -5.86
N ILE A 43 -2.75 20.94 -5.32
CA ILE A 43 -2.38 19.76 -4.54
C ILE A 43 -1.88 20.23 -3.18
N ARG A 44 -2.62 19.82 -2.15
CA ARG A 44 -2.31 20.14 -0.76
C ARG A 44 -1.92 18.86 -0.04
N LEU A 45 -0.76 18.88 0.61
CA LEU A 45 -0.21 17.74 1.34
C LEU A 45 -0.25 18.02 2.86
N TRP A 46 -0.89 17.14 3.60
CA TRP A 46 -0.89 17.21 5.05
C TRP A 46 0.28 16.44 5.65
N GLY A 47 1.03 17.07 6.55
CA GLY A 47 2.09 16.44 7.30
C GLY A 47 2.05 16.85 8.77
N ARG A 48 2.29 15.89 9.68
CA ARG A 48 2.30 16.16 11.13
C ARG A 48 3.51 16.99 11.61
N ARG A 49 4.59 16.98 10.84
CA ARG A 49 5.87 17.57 11.20
C ARG A 49 6.06 18.94 10.52
N PRO A 50 6.13 20.02 11.30
CA PRO A 50 6.31 21.37 10.75
C PRO A 50 7.55 21.49 9.87
N GLU A 51 8.66 20.86 10.24
CA GLU A 51 9.92 20.89 9.49
C GLU A 51 9.81 20.28 8.09
N VAL A 52 9.01 19.22 7.93
CA VAL A 52 8.73 18.60 6.62
C VAL A 52 7.84 19.53 5.78
N VAL A 53 6.83 20.12 6.39
CA VAL A 53 5.93 21.09 5.76
C VAL A 53 6.70 22.30 5.27
N GLU A 54 7.59 22.85 6.09
CA GLU A 54 8.44 23.99 5.73
C GLU A 54 9.36 23.66 4.54
N GLN A 55 10.04 22.50 4.54
CA GLN A 55 10.87 22.08 3.42
C GLN A 55 10.09 21.99 2.10
N ILE A 56 8.89 21.39 2.13
CA ILE A 56 8.04 21.28 0.95
C ILE A 56 7.68 22.66 0.39
N ASN A 57 7.31 23.60 1.26
CA ASN A 57 6.87 24.93 0.85
C ASN A 57 8.01 25.87 0.43
N THR A 58 9.21 25.74 1.01
CA THR A 58 10.31 26.69 0.79
C THR A 58 11.33 26.24 -0.23
N ILE A 59 11.69 24.94 -0.22
CA ILE A 59 12.71 24.39 -1.12
C ILE A 59 12.16 23.29 -2.06
N HIS A 60 10.85 23.04 -2.02
CA HIS A 60 10.18 22.02 -2.82
C HIS A 60 10.85 20.64 -2.72
N ARG A 61 11.12 20.19 -1.48
CA ARG A 61 11.73 18.90 -1.18
C ARG A 61 11.11 18.27 0.07
N ASN A 62 11.21 16.95 0.16
CA ASN A 62 10.94 16.20 1.38
C ASN A 62 12.15 15.29 1.65
N GLU A 63 13.26 15.89 2.10
CA GLU A 63 14.56 15.24 2.20
C GLU A 63 14.56 14.00 3.08
N GLN A 64 13.74 14.01 4.14
CA GLN A 64 13.62 12.86 5.03
C GLN A 64 13.09 11.61 4.33
N TYR A 65 12.19 11.76 3.38
CA TYR A 65 11.48 10.65 2.75
C TYR A 65 11.87 10.41 1.29
N LEU A 66 12.22 11.44 0.56
CA LEU A 66 12.55 11.38 -0.86
C LEU A 66 13.95 11.95 -1.19
N LYS A 67 14.76 12.22 -0.15
CA LYS A 67 16.13 12.74 -0.29
C LYS A 67 16.16 14.00 -1.18
N ASP A 68 16.89 13.93 -2.27
CA ASP A 68 17.17 15.03 -3.21
C ASP A 68 16.13 15.21 -4.34
N ILE A 69 15.03 14.47 -4.29
CA ILE A 69 13.96 14.60 -5.30
C ILE A 69 13.28 15.96 -5.18
N ALA A 70 13.28 16.69 -6.30
CA ALA A 70 12.53 17.95 -6.40
C ALA A 70 11.03 17.68 -6.57
N LEU A 71 10.21 18.46 -5.88
CA LEU A 71 8.75 18.41 -5.99
C LEU A 71 8.25 19.55 -6.88
N PRO A 72 7.19 19.33 -7.68
CA PRO A 72 6.54 20.39 -8.45
C PRO A 72 6.07 21.57 -7.58
N GLY A 73 6.24 22.80 -8.07
CA GLY A 73 5.93 24.02 -7.32
C GLY A 73 4.43 24.27 -7.04
N ASN A 74 3.52 23.49 -7.66
CA ASN A 74 2.08 23.52 -7.38
C ASN A 74 1.66 22.61 -6.23
N ILE A 75 2.61 21.97 -5.52
CA ILE A 75 2.37 21.24 -4.28
C ILE A 75 2.62 22.19 -3.11
N THR A 76 1.61 22.36 -2.26
CA THR A 76 1.71 23.07 -0.99
C THR A 76 1.50 22.10 0.18
N ALA A 77 2.07 22.38 1.32
CA ALA A 77 1.93 21.53 2.50
C ALA A 77 1.44 22.32 3.72
N SER A 78 0.73 21.66 4.62
CA SER A 78 0.26 22.23 5.88
C SER A 78 0.21 21.19 7.00
N THR A 79 0.38 21.63 8.24
CA THR A 79 0.05 20.85 9.43
C THR A 79 -1.43 20.96 9.81
N ASP A 80 -2.13 21.95 9.26
CA ASP A 80 -3.58 22.11 9.44
C ASP A 80 -4.33 21.27 8.42
N VAL A 81 -4.98 20.21 8.91
CA VAL A 81 -5.74 19.28 8.08
C VAL A 81 -6.99 19.93 7.48
N ALA A 82 -7.62 20.88 8.18
CA ALA A 82 -8.81 21.56 7.68
C ALA A 82 -8.47 22.39 6.42
N ALA A 83 -7.37 23.13 6.46
CA ALA A 83 -6.88 23.89 5.31
C ALA A 83 -6.50 22.98 4.13
N VAL A 84 -6.00 21.77 4.40
CA VAL A 84 -5.67 20.79 3.34
C VAL A 84 -6.92 20.19 2.71
N LEU A 85 -7.96 19.89 3.49
CA LEU A 85 -9.21 19.27 3.03
C LEU A 85 -10.18 20.25 2.37
N GLU A 86 -10.01 21.57 2.57
CA GLU A 86 -10.94 22.58 2.07
C GLU A 86 -11.18 22.48 0.57
N GLY A 87 -12.43 22.21 0.18
CA GLY A 87 -12.86 22.13 -1.22
C GLY A 87 -12.17 21.03 -2.05
N ALA A 88 -11.58 20.01 -1.42
CA ALA A 88 -10.99 18.89 -2.13
C ALA A 88 -12.07 18.02 -2.78
N ASP A 89 -11.90 17.74 -4.08
CA ASP A 89 -12.73 16.79 -4.84
C ASP A 89 -12.13 15.37 -4.81
N LEU A 90 -10.83 15.26 -4.49
CA LEU A 90 -10.13 13.99 -4.29
C LEU A 90 -9.33 14.03 -2.98
N VAL A 91 -9.64 13.12 -2.06
CA VAL A 91 -8.92 12.94 -0.80
C VAL A 91 -8.11 11.65 -0.85
N VAL A 92 -6.80 11.77 -0.75
CA VAL A 92 -5.86 10.65 -0.80
C VAL A 92 -5.32 10.36 0.60
N LEU A 93 -5.54 9.13 1.08
CA LEU A 93 -5.12 8.67 2.40
C LEU A 93 -3.82 7.88 2.31
N ALA A 94 -2.76 8.40 2.92
CA ALA A 94 -1.40 7.82 2.92
C ALA A 94 -0.78 7.80 4.33
N VAL A 95 -1.62 7.55 5.33
CA VAL A 95 -1.23 7.44 6.75
C VAL A 95 -0.97 5.98 7.15
N PRO A 96 -0.30 5.70 8.26
CA PRO A 96 -0.18 4.33 8.77
C PRO A 96 -1.56 3.70 9.06
N ALA A 97 -1.77 2.44 8.63
CA ALA A 97 -3.05 1.75 8.72
C ALA A 97 -3.67 1.80 10.14
N GLN A 98 -2.86 1.56 11.18
CA GLN A 98 -3.33 1.56 12.57
C GLN A 98 -3.74 2.94 13.11
N SER A 99 -3.44 4.01 12.42
CA SER A 99 -3.84 5.37 12.80
C SER A 99 -5.04 5.89 12.00
N LEU A 100 -5.54 5.12 11.03
CA LEU A 100 -6.57 5.59 10.11
C LEU A 100 -7.87 5.91 10.82
N ARG A 101 -8.45 4.96 11.54
CA ARG A 101 -9.76 5.11 12.20
C ARG A 101 -9.85 6.33 13.13
N PRO A 102 -8.93 6.51 14.11
CA PRO A 102 -9.00 7.69 14.98
C PRO A 102 -8.80 9.00 14.21
N GLN A 103 -8.01 9.00 13.13
CA GLN A 103 -7.83 10.20 12.31
C GLN A 103 -9.10 10.52 11.50
N LEU A 104 -9.74 9.53 10.88
CA LEU A 104 -10.98 9.74 10.13
C LEU A 104 -12.09 10.30 11.01
N ARG A 105 -12.21 9.86 12.27
CA ARG A 105 -13.16 10.44 13.24
C ARG A 105 -12.96 11.94 13.43
N GLY A 106 -11.71 12.40 13.41
CA GLY A 106 -11.39 13.82 13.52
C GLY A 106 -11.53 14.60 12.21
N TRP A 107 -11.55 13.91 11.06
CA TRP A 107 -11.55 14.56 9.74
C TRP A 107 -12.88 14.50 8.99
N LYS A 108 -13.80 13.60 9.38
CA LYS A 108 -15.01 13.30 8.62
C LYS A 108 -15.84 14.54 8.28
N ASP A 109 -16.00 15.46 9.23
CA ASP A 109 -16.81 16.67 9.04
C ASP A 109 -16.11 17.73 8.14
N MET A 110 -14.83 17.56 7.85
CA MET A 110 -14.02 18.42 6.98
C MET A 110 -13.96 17.92 5.55
N ILE A 111 -14.29 16.62 5.31
CA ILE A 111 -14.29 16.03 3.98
C ILE A 111 -15.57 16.44 3.26
N ALA A 112 -15.42 17.04 2.08
CA ALA A 112 -16.58 17.49 1.30
C ALA A 112 -17.51 16.31 0.94
N PRO A 113 -18.83 16.43 1.06
CA PRO A 113 -19.77 15.33 0.78
C PRO A 113 -19.66 14.75 -0.64
N GLY A 114 -19.14 15.55 -1.59
CA GLY A 114 -18.88 15.16 -2.97
C GLY A 114 -17.50 14.53 -3.24
N ALA A 115 -16.56 14.55 -2.28
CA ALA A 115 -15.19 14.10 -2.51
C ALA A 115 -15.06 12.57 -2.73
N MET A 116 -14.25 12.15 -3.68
CA MET A 116 -13.79 10.76 -3.77
C MET A 116 -12.66 10.52 -2.77
N VAL A 117 -12.64 9.34 -2.15
CA VAL A 117 -11.59 8.96 -1.19
C VAL A 117 -10.75 7.84 -1.76
N VAL A 118 -9.43 8.03 -1.80
CA VAL A 118 -8.46 7.04 -2.29
C VAL A 118 -7.57 6.57 -1.16
N SER A 119 -7.50 5.27 -0.94
CA SER A 119 -6.56 4.63 -0.03
C SER A 119 -5.28 4.22 -0.78
N LEU A 120 -4.13 4.65 -0.28
CA LEU A 120 -2.80 4.17 -0.68
C LEU A 120 -2.22 3.17 0.32
N MET A 121 -2.98 2.82 1.35
CA MET A 121 -2.51 2.04 2.49
C MET A 121 -2.53 0.55 2.18
N LYS A 122 -1.60 -0.19 2.80
CA LYS A 122 -1.46 -1.64 2.64
C LYS A 122 -1.39 -2.31 4.02
N GLY A 123 -2.55 -2.45 4.66
CA GLY A 123 -2.66 -3.04 5.99
C GLY A 123 -4.09 -3.42 6.35
N LEU A 124 -4.25 -4.26 7.38
CA LEU A 124 -5.50 -4.51 8.07
C LEU A 124 -5.50 -3.77 9.40
N GLU A 125 -6.65 -3.38 9.89
CA GLU A 125 -6.80 -2.83 11.24
C GLU A 125 -6.68 -3.96 12.27
N LEU A 126 -5.81 -3.79 13.25
CA LEU A 126 -5.66 -4.77 14.34
C LEU A 126 -6.91 -4.82 15.21
N GLY A 127 -7.33 -6.04 15.58
CA GLY A 127 -8.47 -6.30 16.45
C GLY A 127 -9.81 -6.41 15.72
N THR A 128 -10.00 -5.72 14.58
CA THR A 128 -11.19 -5.85 13.73
C THR A 128 -10.92 -6.68 12.48
N ASP A 129 -9.66 -6.76 12.04
CA ASP A 129 -9.18 -7.31 10.77
C ASP A 129 -9.80 -6.63 9.54
N ALA A 130 -10.38 -5.44 9.72
CA ALA A 130 -11.00 -4.68 8.65
C ALA A 130 -9.96 -4.18 7.64
N ARG A 131 -10.29 -4.27 6.35
CA ARG A 131 -9.54 -3.65 5.27
C ARG A 131 -9.66 -2.13 5.35
N MET A 132 -8.70 -1.41 4.83
CA MET A 132 -8.71 0.06 4.92
C MET A 132 -9.94 0.67 4.22
N SER A 133 -10.40 0.09 3.12
CA SER A 133 -11.64 0.52 2.45
C SER A 133 -12.88 0.35 3.33
N GLU A 134 -12.95 -0.71 4.15
CA GLU A 134 -14.03 -0.93 5.11
C GLU A 134 -13.99 0.10 6.25
N VAL A 135 -12.81 0.34 6.81
CA VAL A 135 -12.62 1.38 7.84
C VAL A 135 -13.04 2.77 7.33
N ILE A 136 -12.71 3.10 6.06
CA ILE A 136 -13.12 4.36 5.44
C ILE A 136 -14.63 4.42 5.28
N SER A 137 -15.27 3.35 4.80
CA SER A 137 -16.72 3.27 4.62
C SER A 137 -17.45 3.43 5.95
N GLU A 138 -17.01 2.72 6.98
CA GLU A 138 -17.61 2.76 8.32
C GLU A 138 -17.52 4.15 8.96
N GLU A 139 -16.32 4.76 8.96
CA GLU A 139 -16.10 6.02 9.68
C GLU A 139 -16.67 7.25 8.95
N LEU A 140 -16.65 7.24 7.62
CA LEU A 140 -17.14 8.35 6.81
C LEU A 140 -18.60 8.16 6.36
N GLY A 141 -19.19 6.97 6.52
CA GLY A 141 -20.52 6.66 6.00
C GLY A 141 -20.59 6.70 4.47
N LEU A 142 -19.46 6.47 3.78
CA LEU A 142 -19.39 6.50 2.33
C LEU A 142 -19.73 5.14 1.73
N PRO A 143 -20.50 5.10 0.63
CA PRO A 143 -20.70 3.88 -0.15
C PRO A 143 -19.41 3.49 -0.88
N THR A 144 -19.29 2.21 -1.24
CA THR A 144 -18.05 1.64 -1.83
C THR A 144 -17.68 2.24 -3.18
N ASP A 145 -18.64 2.77 -3.93
CA ASP A 145 -18.42 3.46 -5.21
C ASP A 145 -17.76 4.85 -5.07
N ARG A 146 -17.66 5.35 -3.82
CA ARG A 146 -16.97 6.59 -3.46
C ARG A 146 -15.58 6.35 -2.86
N ILE A 147 -15.18 5.10 -2.74
CA ILE A 147 -13.91 4.69 -2.16
C ILE A 147 -13.11 3.94 -3.22
N ALA A 148 -11.88 4.34 -3.42
CA ALA A 148 -10.96 3.66 -4.31
C ALA A 148 -9.67 3.27 -3.58
N VAL A 149 -8.96 2.29 -4.14
CA VAL A 149 -7.66 1.84 -3.65
C VAL A 149 -6.65 1.92 -4.78
N VAL A 150 -5.46 2.46 -4.50
CA VAL A 150 -4.33 2.42 -5.44
C VAL A 150 -3.26 1.50 -4.90
N SER A 151 -2.99 0.42 -5.65
CA SER A 151 -1.98 -0.58 -5.31
C SER A 151 -1.28 -1.11 -6.56
N GLY A 152 -0.17 -1.83 -6.37
CA GLY A 152 0.69 -2.32 -7.44
C GLY A 152 2.15 -2.20 -7.06
N PRO A 153 3.10 -2.43 -7.97
CA PRO A 153 4.53 -2.29 -7.75
C PRO A 153 4.91 -0.81 -7.57
N ASN A 154 4.64 -0.27 -6.38
CA ASN A 154 4.73 1.16 -6.06
C ASN A 154 5.92 1.44 -5.12
N LEU A 155 7.15 1.25 -5.60
CA LEU A 155 8.37 1.65 -4.89
C LEU A 155 8.56 3.16 -5.01
N ALA A 156 8.24 3.89 -3.94
CA ALA A 156 8.13 5.34 -3.93
C ALA A 156 9.35 6.07 -4.50
N MET A 157 10.57 5.60 -4.20
CA MET A 157 11.80 6.23 -4.67
C MET A 157 12.04 6.04 -6.18
N GLU A 158 11.68 4.90 -6.75
CA GLU A 158 11.79 4.63 -8.19
C GLU A 158 10.81 5.53 -8.95
N ILE A 159 9.56 5.57 -8.50
CA ILE A 159 8.54 6.43 -9.10
C ILE A 159 8.90 7.93 -8.96
N ALA A 160 9.42 8.35 -7.79
CA ALA A 160 9.85 9.73 -7.60
C ALA A 160 11.01 10.15 -8.52
N ARG A 161 11.83 9.19 -8.98
CA ARG A 161 12.85 9.35 -10.02
C ARG A 161 12.30 9.26 -11.44
N GLU A 162 10.98 9.16 -11.58
CA GLU A 162 10.28 9.05 -12.86
C GLU A 162 10.60 7.75 -13.63
N GLU A 163 10.96 6.68 -12.91
CA GLU A 163 11.13 5.37 -13.52
C GLU A 163 9.77 4.82 -13.97
N PRO A 164 9.67 4.26 -15.19
CA PRO A 164 8.39 3.78 -15.73
C PRO A 164 7.70 2.78 -14.81
N THR A 165 6.50 3.09 -14.38
CA THR A 165 5.74 2.29 -13.42
C THR A 165 4.29 2.13 -13.86
N ALA A 166 3.74 0.93 -13.69
CA ALA A 166 2.33 0.64 -13.84
C ALA A 166 1.71 0.31 -12.48
N SER A 167 0.48 0.78 -12.24
CA SER A 167 -0.24 0.59 -10.98
C SER A 167 -1.72 0.25 -11.24
N VAL A 168 -2.49 -0.01 -10.20
CA VAL A 168 -3.93 -0.33 -10.30
C VAL A 168 -4.72 0.65 -9.46
N VAL A 169 -5.79 1.18 -10.03
CA VAL A 169 -6.86 1.92 -9.36
C VAL A 169 -8.07 0.99 -9.28
N ALA A 170 -8.45 0.58 -8.08
CA ALA A 170 -9.62 -0.25 -7.83
C ALA A 170 -10.76 0.59 -7.28
N CYS A 171 -11.93 0.54 -7.92
CA CYS A 171 -13.16 1.15 -7.43
C CYS A 171 -14.35 0.38 -8.01
N THR A 172 -15.40 0.15 -7.21
CA THR A 172 -16.62 -0.55 -7.69
C THR A 172 -17.34 0.21 -8.79
N ASP A 173 -17.25 1.55 -8.81
CA ASP A 173 -17.68 2.39 -9.93
C ASP A 173 -16.55 2.56 -10.96
N SER A 174 -16.75 2.02 -12.16
CA SER A 174 -15.79 2.09 -13.25
C SER A 174 -15.53 3.52 -13.75
N ALA A 175 -16.53 4.40 -13.69
CA ALA A 175 -16.38 5.81 -14.09
C ALA A 175 -15.49 6.56 -13.09
N ALA A 176 -15.69 6.33 -11.78
CA ALA A 176 -14.83 6.86 -10.72
C ALA A 176 -13.40 6.31 -10.82
N ALA A 177 -13.24 4.99 -11.03
CA ALA A 177 -11.92 4.40 -11.26
C ALA A 177 -11.20 5.06 -12.45
N GLY A 178 -11.90 5.25 -13.57
CA GLY A 178 -11.38 5.94 -14.74
C GLY A 178 -11.02 7.41 -14.50
N TRP A 179 -11.83 8.13 -13.72
CA TRP A 179 -11.57 9.52 -13.35
C TRP A 179 -10.31 9.64 -12.48
N ILE A 180 -10.16 8.78 -11.46
CA ILE A 180 -8.96 8.73 -10.62
C ILE A 180 -7.74 8.34 -11.46
N ALA A 181 -7.86 7.35 -12.33
CA ALA A 181 -6.78 6.91 -13.21
C ALA A 181 -6.29 8.08 -14.10
N ARG A 182 -7.19 8.81 -14.74
CA ARG A 182 -6.82 10.03 -15.51
C ARG A 182 -6.14 11.06 -14.63
N SER A 183 -6.60 11.25 -13.40
CA SER A 183 -6.01 12.23 -12.47
C SER A 183 -4.56 11.91 -12.09
N CYS A 184 -4.12 10.65 -12.16
CA CYS A 184 -2.76 10.23 -11.83
C CYS A 184 -1.98 9.64 -13.03
N THR A 185 -2.45 9.79 -14.27
CA THR A 185 -1.69 9.38 -15.47
C THR A 185 -0.60 10.40 -15.76
N ALA A 186 0.67 9.99 -15.59
CA ALA A 186 1.85 10.80 -15.89
C ALA A 186 2.75 10.07 -16.90
N PRO A 187 3.71 10.73 -17.56
CA PRO A 187 4.59 10.10 -18.56
C PRO A 187 5.29 8.83 -18.07
N TYR A 188 5.56 8.75 -16.78
CA TYR A 188 6.24 7.63 -16.12
C TYR A 188 5.29 6.78 -15.23
N PHE A 189 4.01 7.15 -15.09
CA PHE A 189 3.07 6.43 -14.23
C PHE A 189 1.78 6.10 -14.98
N ARG A 190 1.55 4.80 -15.20
CA ARG A 190 0.40 4.28 -15.93
C ARG A 190 -0.54 3.48 -15.04
N PRO A 191 -1.69 4.03 -14.62
CA PRO A 191 -2.72 3.29 -13.89
C PRO A 191 -3.57 2.41 -14.82
N TYR A 192 -3.94 1.23 -14.33
CA TYR A 192 -4.97 0.34 -14.87
C TYR A 192 -6.14 0.32 -13.90
N THR A 193 -7.34 0.04 -14.36
CA THR A 193 -8.55 0.05 -13.52
C THR A 193 -9.11 -1.34 -13.30
N THR A 194 -9.73 -1.57 -12.15
CA THR A 194 -10.49 -2.78 -11.82
C THR A 194 -11.63 -2.44 -10.85
N ALA A 195 -12.66 -3.29 -10.79
CA ALA A 195 -13.70 -3.21 -9.78
C ALA A 195 -13.36 -3.99 -8.49
N ASP A 196 -12.34 -4.83 -8.51
CA ASP A 196 -11.95 -5.72 -7.41
C ASP A 196 -11.10 -4.99 -6.35
N ILE A 197 -11.76 -4.25 -5.46
CA ILE A 197 -11.10 -3.60 -4.31
C ILE A 197 -10.51 -4.65 -3.38
N VAL A 198 -11.24 -5.75 -3.13
CA VAL A 198 -10.84 -6.80 -2.19
C VAL A 198 -9.51 -7.43 -2.59
N GLY A 199 -9.42 -7.92 -3.82
CA GLY A 199 -8.22 -8.55 -4.34
C GLY A 199 -7.02 -7.58 -4.35
N VAL A 200 -7.25 -6.32 -4.73
CA VAL A 200 -6.19 -5.28 -4.76
C VAL A 200 -5.67 -4.97 -3.36
N GLU A 201 -6.53 -4.88 -2.33
CA GLU A 201 -6.09 -4.68 -0.94
C GLU A 201 -5.35 -5.91 -0.40
N ILE A 202 -5.93 -7.10 -0.53
CA ILE A 202 -5.33 -8.34 -0.01
C ILE A 202 -3.98 -8.62 -0.65
N GLY A 203 -3.84 -8.45 -1.97
CA GLY A 203 -2.56 -8.55 -2.66
C GLY A 203 -1.51 -7.62 -2.05
N GLY A 204 -1.86 -6.33 -1.88
CA GLY A 204 -0.97 -5.33 -1.31
C GLY A 204 -0.60 -5.55 0.16
N ILE A 205 -1.46 -6.22 0.94
CA ILE A 205 -1.25 -6.51 2.37
C ILE A 205 -0.36 -7.73 2.54
N VAL A 206 -0.76 -8.88 1.96
CA VAL A 206 -0.10 -10.17 2.19
C VAL A 206 1.30 -10.21 1.61
N LYS A 207 1.54 -9.55 0.46
CA LYS A 207 2.89 -9.46 -0.12
C LYS A 207 3.96 -8.99 0.88
N ASN A 208 3.60 -8.15 1.83
CA ASN A 208 4.52 -7.62 2.83
C ASN A 208 5.01 -8.71 3.78
N VAL A 209 4.15 -9.68 4.10
CA VAL A 209 4.49 -10.86 4.90
C VAL A 209 5.37 -11.82 4.10
N ILE A 210 5.02 -12.03 2.82
CA ILE A 210 5.83 -12.89 1.95
C ILE A 210 7.22 -12.28 1.71
N ALA A 211 7.32 -10.96 1.58
CA ALA A 211 8.61 -10.26 1.45
C ALA A 211 9.49 -10.43 2.70
N LEU A 212 8.92 -10.49 3.90
CA LEU A 212 9.66 -10.88 5.12
C LEU A 212 10.24 -12.30 4.97
N ALA A 213 9.44 -13.28 4.52
CA ALA A 213 9.88 -14.66 4.32
C ALA A 213 11.02 -14.74 3.30
N VAL A 214 10.89 -14.05 2.15
CA VAL A 214 11.92 -14.02 1.11
C VAL A 214 13.19 -13.34 1.63
N GLY A 215 13.05 -12.25 2.38
CA GLY A 215 14.18 -11.59 3.04
C GLY A 215 14.90 -12.52 4.03
N ILE A 216 14.15 -13.30 4.83
CA ILE A 216 14.75 -14.32 5.71
C ILE A 216 15.57 -15.33 4.91
N CYS A 217 15.04 -15.83 3.79
CA CYS A 217 15.76 -16.73 2.89
C CYS A 217 17.07 -16.10 2.38
N GLU A 218 17.03 -14.82 1.99
CA GLU A 218 18.22 -14.10 1.55
C GLU A 218 19.24 -13.94 2.69
N GLY A 219 18.80 -13.55 3.88
CA GLY A 219 19.65 -13.41 5.06
C GLY A 219 20.35 -14.72 5.45
N LYS A 220 19.68 -15.86 5.20
CA LYS A 220 20.23 -17.22 5.36
C LYS A 220 21.05 -17.70 4.16
N GLN A 221 21.27 -16.85 3.14
CA GLN A 221 22.00 -17.19 1.91
C GLN A 221 21.39 -18.37 1.12
N MET A 222 20.06 -18.55 1.20
CA MET A 222 19.35 -19.55 0.42
C MET A 222 19.30 -19.14 -1.06
N GLY A 223 19.38 -20.12 -1.96
CA GLY A 223 19.40 -19.88 -3.40
C GLY A 223 18.08 -19.40 -4.00
N ASP A 224 18.12 -19.07 -5.30
CA ASP A 224 16.98 -18.49 -6.04
C ASP A 224 15.81 -19.46 -6.16
N ASN A 225 16.04 -20.78 -6.22
CA ASN A 225 14.98 -21.78 -6.21
C ASN A 225 14.10 -21.68 -4.95
N THR A 226 14.73 -21.49 -3.78
CA THR A 226 14.00 -21.32 -2.52
C THR A 226 13.17 -20.04 -2.53
N LYS A 227 13.78 -18.92 -2.93
CA LYS A 227 13.09 -17.63 -3.02
C LYS A 227 11.92 -17.68 -4.00
N ALA A 228 12.12 -18.28 -5.19
CA ALA A 228 11.06 -18.48 -6.18
C ALA A 228 9.91 -19.34 -5.63
N SER A 229 10.23 -20.43 -4.92
CA SER A 229 9.23 -21.29 -4.29
C SER A 229 8.41 -20.52 -3.24
N VAL A 230 9.06 -19.72 -2.39
CA VAL A 230 8.37 -18.90 -1.38
C VAL A 230 7.47 -17.86 -2.04
N ILE A 231 7.92 -17.19 -3.11
CA ILE A 231 7.11 -16.22 -3.86
C ILE A 231 5.89 -16.89 -4.47
N THR A 232 6.07 -18.03 -5.17
CA THR A 232 4.97 -18.75 -5.82
C THR A 232 3.95 -19.29 -4.83
N ARG A 233 4.42 -19.94 -3.75
CA ARG A 233 3.53 -20.45 -2.70
C ARG A 233 2.88 -19.31 -1.90
N GLY A 234 3.58 -18.20 -1.69
CA GLY A 234 3.04 -16.99 -1.09
C GLY A 234 1.94 -16.34 -1.92
N LEU A 235 2.08 -16.32 -3.26
CA LEU A 235 1.02 -15.89 -4.15
C LEU A 235 -0.22 -16.79 -4.06
N ALA A 236 -0.03 -18.10 -3.97
CA ALA A 236 -1.13 -19.07 -3.79
C ALA A 236 -1.86 -18.85 -2.44
N GLU A 237 -1.14 -18.59 -1.34
CA GLU A 237 -1.76 -18.21 -0.05
C GLU A 237 -2.57 -16.92 -0.19
N THR A 238 -2.00 -15.90 -0.82
CA THR A 238 -2.67 -14.61 -1.06
C THR A 238 -3.95 -14.80 -1.87
N SER A 239 -3.89 -15.63 -2.91
CA SER A 239 -5.04 -15.93 -3.78
C SER A 239 -6.17 -16.60 -3.00
N ARG A 240 -5.85 -17.59 -2.14
CA ARG A 240 -6.86 -18.27 -1.31
C ARG A 240 -7.56 -17.28 -0.37
N LEU A 241 -6.80 -16.41 0.30
CA LEU A 241 -7.39 -15.43 1.19
C LEU A 241 -8.23 -14.40 0.43
N ALA A 242 -7.75 -13.91 -0.72
CA ALA A 242 -8.49 -12.98 -1.55
C ALA A 242 -9.82 -13.57 -2.03
N LEU A 243 -9.81 -14.83 -2.53
CA LEU A 243 -11.02 -15.54 -2.95
C LEU A 243 -12.00 -15.77 -1.82
N ALA A 244 -11.53 -16.16 -0.63
CA ALA A 244 -12.38 -16.35 0.55
C ALA A 244 -13.09 -15.06 1.00
N LEU A 245 -12.52 -13.90 0.66
CA LEU A 245 -13.09 -12.57 0.94
C LEU A 245 -13.89 -12.00 -0.23
N GLY A 246 -14.07 -12.76 -1.32
CA GLY A 246 -14.82 -12.35 -2.50
C GLY A 246 -14.02 -11.57 -3.56
N GLY A 247 -12.69 -11.59 -3.49
CA GLY A 247 -11.81 -11.04 -4.52
C GLY A 247 -11.71 -11.94 -5.76
N ASP A 248 -11.15 -11.41 -6.85
CA ASP A 248 -10.98 -12.12 -8.13
C ASP A 248 -9.56 -12.71 -8.25
N ALA A 249 -9.47 -14.00 -8.61
CA ALA A 249 -8.21 -14.68 -8.88
C ALA A 249 -7.37 -14.00 -10.00
N LYS A 250 -8.01 -13.34 -10.96
CA LYS A 250 -7.34 -12.60 -12.03
C LYS A 250 -6.54 -11.41 -11.48
N THR A 251 -7.02 -10.77 -10.42
CA THR A 251 -6.31 -9.69 -9.75
C THR A 251 -4.96 -10.15 -9.20
N MET A 252 -4.91 -11.41 -8.71
CA MET A 252 -3.68 -11.99 -8.17
C MET A 252 -2.61 -12.24 -9.25
N ALA A 253 -3.00 -12.52 -10.48
CA ALA A 253 -2.06 -12.65 -11.61
C ALA A 253 -1.62 -11.29 -12.19
N GLY A 254 -2.25 -10.19 -11.76
CA GLY A 254 -2.01 -8.82 -12.24
C GLY A 254 -0.97 -8.04 -11.42
N LEU A 255 -0.97 -6.71 -11.68
CA LEU A 255 -0.04 -5.76 -11.05
C LEU A 255 -0.20 -5.68 -9.53
N ALA A 256 -1.44 -5.71 -9.01
CA ALA A 256 -1.70 -5.60 -7.57
C ALA A 256 -1.42 -6.90 -6.80
N GLY A 257 -1.37 -8.05 -7.48
CA GLY A 257 -0.97 -9.35 -6.93
C GLY A 257 0.49 -9.66 -7.23
N LEU A 258 0.73 -10.44 -8.31
CA LEU A 258 2.07 -10.89 -8.70
C LEU A 258 3.07 -9.75 -8.91
N GLY A 259 2.65 -8.67 -9.59
CA GLY A 259 3.55 -7.55 -9.89
C GLY A 259 4.10 -6.90 -8.63
N ASP A 260 3.23 -6.57 -7.67
CA ASP A 260 3.62 -5.94 -6.39
C ASP A 260 4.39 -6.92 -5.49
N LEU A 261 4.04 -8.20 -5.53
CA LEU A 261 4.75 -9.26 -4.81
C LEU A 261 6.20 -9.38 -5.29
N VAL A 262 6.40 -9.53 -6.59
CA VAL A 262 7.76 -9.65 -7.19
C VAL A 262 8.59 -8.42 -6.89
N ALA A 263 8.08 -7.21 -7.15
CA ALA A 263 8.78 -5.96 -6.88
C ALA A 263 9.19 -5.84 -5.40
N THR A 264 8.27 -6.21 -4.48
CA THR A 264 8.53 -6.11 -3.04
C THR A 264 9.52 -7.16 -2.53
N CYS A 265 9.48 -8.37 -3.08
CA CYS A 265 10.38 -9.46 -2.69
C CYS A 265 11.79 -9.31 -3.26
N SER A 266 11.96 -8.62 -4.40
CA SER A 266 13.26 -8.53 -5.11
C SER A 266 14.01 -7.22 -4.85
N SER A 267 13.31 -6.16 -4.41
CA SER A 267 13.92 -4.84 -4.27
C SER A 267 14.58 -4.64 -2.90
N PRO A 268 15.84 -4.14 -2.88
CA PRO A 268 16.49 -3.70 -1.64
C PRO A 268 15.80 -2.47 -1.01
N LEU A 269 14.97 -1.77 -1.76
CA LEU A 269 14.15 -0.66 -1.25
C LEU A 269 12.93 -1.13 -0.45
N SER A 270 12.61 -2.42 -0.49
CA SER A 270 11.53 -3.01 0.29
C SER A 270 11.93 -3.11 1.76
N ARG A 271 11.22 -2.35 2.61
CA ARG A 271 11.41 -2.38 4.07
C ARG A 271 11.14 -3.76 4.66
N ASN A 272 10.13 -4.47 4.15
CA ASN A 272 9.78 -5.80 4.63
C ASN A 272 10.84 -6.83 4.24
N HIS A 273 11.32 -6.79 3.00
CA HIS A 273 12.43 -7.64 2.56
C HIS A 273 13.70 -7.37 3.38
N THR A 274 14.05 -6.10 3.60
CA THR A 274 15.21 -5.71 4.43
C THR A 274 15.07 -6.20 5.87
N ALA A 275 13.88 -6.04 6.49
CA ALA A 275 13.62 -6.55 7.83
C ALA A 275 13.78 -8.07 7.90
N GLY A 276 13.22 -8.80 6.93
CA GLY A 276 13.38 -10.25 6.81
C GLY A 276 14.85 -10.66 6.67
N ARG A 277 15.62 -9.96 5.84
CA ARG A 277 17.06 -10.23 5.65
C ARG A 277 17.85 -10.06 6.95
N LEU A 278 17.58 -9.02 7.72
CA LEU A 278 18.22 -8.81 9.02
C LEU A 278 17.86 -9.93 10.02
N LEU A 279 16.58 -10.35 10.08
CA LEU A 279 16.16 -11.50 10.87
C LEU A 279 16.86 -12.78 10.42
N GLY A 280 16.98 -13.02 9.11
CA GLY A 280 17.70 -14.14 8.52
C GLY A 280 19.19 -14.16 8.88
N GLN A 281 19.80 -13.00 9.09
CA GLN A 281 21.18 -12.83 9.56
C GLN A 281 21.34 -13.07 11.08
N GLY A 282 20.26 -13.36 11.80
CA GLY A 282 20.28 -13.68 13.23
C GLY A 282 20.00 -12.51 14.16
N LEU A 283 19.62 -11.32 13.64
CA LEU A 283 19.21 -10.20 14.48
C LEU A 283 17.85 -10.48 15.12
N THR A 284 17.68 -10.02 16.34
CA THR A 284 16.39 -10.01 17.01
C THR A 284 15.45 -8.97 16.42
N LEU A 285 14.13 -9.10 16.66
CA LEU A 285 13.14 -8.12 16.20
C LEU A 285 13.41 -6.71 16.77
N GLU A 286 13.92 -6.63 18.00
CA GLU A 286 14.31 -5.37 18.63
C GLU A 286 15.48 -4.69 17.88
N GLU A 287 16.54 -5.46 17.59
CA GLU A 287 17.72 -4.98 16.84
C GLU A 287 17.34 -4.57 15.42
N VAL A 288 16.43 -5.29 14.77
CA VAL A 288 15.87 -4.88 13.46
C VAL A 288 15.17 -3.54 13.58
N GLY A 289 14.34 -3.33 14.62
CA GLY A 289 13.66 -2.06 14.88
C GLY A 289 14.61 -0.89 15.11
N GLN A 290 15.75 -1.13 15.78
CA GLN A 290 16.79 -0.11 16.00
C GLN A 290 17.56 0.27 14.72
N LYS A 291 17.77 -0.71 13.81
CA LYS A 291 18.51 -0.48 12.56
C LYS A 291 17.64 0.16 11.47
N MET A 292 16.33 0.04 11.58
CA MET A 292 15.41 0.53 10.55
C MET A 292 14.83 1.90 10.94
N THR A 293 15.00 2.89 10.10
CA THR A 293 14.44 4.25 10.30
C THR A 293 12.92 4.31 10.12
N GLN A 294 12.32 3.32 9.48
CA GLN A 294 10.89 3.24 9.20
C GLN A 294 10.37 1.83 9.48
N THR A 295 9.15 1.72 9.98
CA THR A 295 8.51 0.45 10.31
C THR A 295 8.26 -0.40 9.06
N ALA A 296 8.57 -1.71 9.14
CA ALA A 296 8.13 -2.70 8.16
C ALA A 296 6.67 -3.09 8.49
N GLU A 297 5.74 -2.73 7.62
CA GLU A 297 4.29 -2.94 7.85
C GLU A 297 3.93 -4.43 7.96
N GLY A 298 4.65 -5.31 7.25
CA GLY A 298 4.44 -6.76 7.30
C GLY A 298 4.60 -7.36 8.70
N ILE A 299 5.42 -6.75 9.57
CA ILE A 299 5.58 -7.21 10.96
C ILE A 299 4.25 -7.06 11.73
N LYS A 300 3.55 -5.94 11.53
CA LYS A 300 2.25 -5.68 12.19
C LYS A 300 1.09 -6.37 11.47
N SER A 301 1.06 -6.28 10.14
CA SER A 301 -0.02 -6.85 9.33
C SER A 301 -0.01 -8.38 9.33
N GLY A 302 1.16 -9.02 9.55
CA GLY A 302 1.27 -10.48 9.54
C GLY A 302 0.35 -11.16 10.56
N GLN A 303 0.27 -10.61 11.78
CA GLN A 303 -0.61 -11.13 12.82
C GLN A 303 -2.09 -11.01 12.40
N ALA A 304 -2.53 -9.83 11.92
CA ALA A 304 -3.91 -9.63 11.49
C ALA A 304 -4.29 -10.54 10.30
N VAL A 305 -3.38 -10.69 9.33
CA VAL A 305 -3.58 -11.63 8.21
C VAL A 305 -3.73 -13.07 8.70
N HIS A 306 -2.90 -13.49 9.64
CA HIS A 306 -2.97 -14.83 10.22
C HIS A 306 -4.28 -15.08 10.98
N GLU A 307 -4.73 -14.10 11.76
CA GLU A 307 -6.00 -14.17 12.50
C GLU A 307 -7.19 -14.21 11.56
N LEU A 308 -7.21 -13.34 10.55
CA LEU A 308 -8.26 -13.31 9.52
C LEU A 308 -8.35 -14.64 8.76
N ALA A 309 -7.20 -15.18 8.33
CA ALA A 309 -7.14 -16.46 7.66
C ALA A 309 -7.68 -17.60 8.55
N GLY A 310 -7.34 -17.60 9.85
CA GLY A 310 -7.88 -18.56 10.81
C GLY A 310 -9.39 -18.49 10.97
N LYS A 311 -9.97 -17.25 11.04
CA LYS A 311 -11.43 -17.03 11.10
C LYS A 311 -12.16 -17.57 9.86
N LEU A 312 -11.51 -17.51 8.70
CA LEU A 312 -12.06 -17.95 7.42
C LEU A 312 -11.73 -19.40 7.06
N GLY A 313 -10.96 -20.10 7.91
CA GLY A 313 -10.50 -21.47 7.62
C GLY A 313 -9.54 -21.56 6.44
N VAL A 314 -8.82 -20.48 6.10
CA VAL A 314 -7.88 -20.42 4.98
C VAL A 314 -6.48 -20.81 5.42
N GLU A 315 -5.91 -21.85 4.79
CA GLU A 315 -4.52 -22.27 5.06
C GLU A 315 -3.50 -21.28 4.48
N MET A 316 -2.70 -20.68 5.34
CA MET A 316 -1.60 -19.77 4.98
C MET A 316 -0.29 -20.15 5.70
N PRO A 317 0.34 -21.26 5.31
CA PRO A 317 1.48 -21.83 6.03
C PRO A 317 2.72 -20.92 6.08
N ILE A 318 3.06 -20.20 5.01
CA ILE A 318 4.19 -19.25 5.01
C ILE A 318 3.89 -18.09 5.96
N THR A 319 2.69 -17.54 5.88
CA THR A 319 2.24 -16.48 6.79
C THR A 319 2.29 -16.93 8.25
N ALA A 320 1.76 -18.12 8.55
CA ALA A 320 1.79 -18.70 9.90
C ALA A 320 3.22 -18.89 10.42
N ALA A 321 4.13 -19.40 9.58
CA ALA A 321 5.53 -19.61 9.95
C ALA A 321 6.26 -18.27 10.20
N VAL A 322 6.04 -17.25 9.36
CA VAL A 322 6.59 -15.89 9.58
C VAL A 322 6.08 -15.32 10.89
N VAL A 323 4.78 -15.40 11.16
CA VAL A 323 4.18 -14.92 12.43
C VAL A 323 4.77 -15.66 13.65
N ALA A 324 4.99 -16.98 13.54
CA ALA A 324 5.63 -17.76 14.60
C ALA A 324 7.07 -17.33 14.86
N VAL A 325 7.84 -16.99 13.80
CA VAL A 325 9.19 -16.42 13.93
C VAL A 325 9.15 -15.06 14.62
N LEU A 326 8.27 -14.16 14.19
CA LEU A 326 8.12 -12.83 14.78
C LEU A 326 7.70 -12.88 16.26
N ALA A 327 6.93 -13.90 16.64
CA ALA A 327 6.51 -14.15 18.01
C ALA A 327 7.55 -14.93 18.86
N GLY A 328 8.70 -15.29 18.29
CA GLY A 328 9.75 -16.08 18.97
C GLY A 328 9.36 -17.53 19.23
N LYS A 329 8.27 -18.03 18.63
CA LYS A 329 7.79 -19.42 18.77
C LYS A 329 8.47 -20.39 17.83
N LEU A 330 9.09 -19.89 16.79
CA LEU A 330 9.85 -20.63 15.78
C LEU A 330 11.17 -19.92 15.55
N SER A 331 12.27 -20.66 15.46
CA SER A 331 13.53 -20.06 15.03
C SER A 331 13.56 -19.90 13.51
N VAL A 332 14.35 -18.95 13.03
CA VAL A 332 14.56 -18.75 11.59
C VAL A 332 15.07 -20.01 10.89
N ASP A 333 15.91 -20.81 11.58
CA ASP A 333 16.47 -22.07 11.05
C ASP A 333 15.40 -23.17 10.88
N GLN A 334 14.34 -23.13 11.67
CA GLN A 334 13.24 -24.11 11.60
C GLN A 334 12.21 -23.77 10.51
N LEU A 335 12.23 -22.55 9.95
CA LEU A 335 11.24 -22.10 8.98
C LEU A 335 11.20 -22.98 7.73
N GLY A 336 12.35 -23.25 7.11
CA GLY A 336 12.45 -24.11 5.94
C GLY A 336 11.98 -25.56 6.22
N PRO A 337 12.53 -26.25 7.22
CA PRO A 337 12.08 -27.59 7.60
C PRO A 337 10.59 -27.70 7.88
N VAL A 338 9.99 -26.74 8.59
CA VAL A 338 8.54 -26.74 8.88
C VAL A 338 7.70 -26.65 7.62
N LEU A 339 8.10 -25.81 6.67
CA LEU A 339 7.38 -25.66 5.40
C LEU A 339 7.52 -26.88 4.49
N LEU A 340 8.70 -27.52 4.48
CA LEU A 340 8.98 -28.70 3.66
C LEU A 340 8.41 -30.01 4.23
N SER A 341 8.12 -30.08 5.54
CA SER A 341 7.55 -31.27 6.18
C SER A 341 6.04 -31.45 5.95
N ARG A 342 5.39 -30.53 5.25
CA ARG A 342 3.95 -30.60 4.95
C ARG A 342 3.64 -31.74 3.99
N GLU A 343 2.41 -32.26 4.06
CA GLU A 343 1.91 -33.26 3.13
C GLU A 343 2.00 -32.81 1.68
N LEU A 344 2.30 -33.75 0.79
CA LEU A 344 2.32 -33.49 -0.65
C LEU A 344 0.91 -33.17 -1.14
N LYS A 345 0.81 -32.12 -1.94
CA LYS A 345 -0.44 -31.71 -2.61
C LYS A 345 -0.22 -31.57 -4.13
N PRO A 346 -1.25 -31.81 -4.95
CA PRO A 346 -1.17 -31.48 -6.37
C PRO A 346 -0.82 -30.01 -6.60
N GLU A 347 -0.05 -29.71 -7.65
CA GLU A 347 0.16 -28.35 -8.10
C GLU A 347 -1.15 -27.82 -8.70
N GLY A 348 -1.62 -26.68 -8.20
CA GLY A 348 -2.89 -26.08 -8.64
C GLY A 348 -4.06 -26.25 -7.68
N ASP A 349 -3.91 -27.02 -6.61
CA ASP A 349 -4.87 -27.00 -5.49
C ASP A 349 -4.68 -25.72 -4.68
N TYR A 350 -5.41 -24.67 -5.10
CA TYR A 350 -5.38 -23.33 -4.48
C TYR A 350 -6.50 -23.14 -3.47
#